data_9ab1972a49871e6362c16b638ca499e4
#
_entry.id   9ab1972a49871e6362c16b638ca499e4
#
_cell.length_a   1.000
_cell.length_b   1.000
_cell.length_c   1.000
_cell.angle_alpha   90.00
_cell.angle_beta   90.00
_cell.angle_gamma   90.00
#
_symmetry.space_group_name_H-M   'P 1'
#
loop_
_entity.id
_entity.type
_entity.pdbx_description
1 polymer ?
#
loop_
_entity_poly.entity_id
_entity_poly.type
_entity_poly.pdbx_seq_one_letter_code
_entity_poly.pdbx_strand_id
1 'polypeptide(L)'
;MSKVIGIDLGTTNSCVAVMEGGEAVVIPNPEGNRTTPSVVGFKKDGERIVGETAKRQAITNPERTIISIKRHMGTSHKETIDGKDYTPQEISAIILQKLKSDAEAYLGQPVTQAVITVPAYFNDSQRQATKDAGKIAGLEVLRIVNEPTAAALAYGLEKTEDQTILVYDLGGGTFDVSILELGDGFFEVKATSGDNKLGGDDFDQVIIDYLVSEFKKEQGVDLSKDKAAVQRLKDAAEKAKKELSGVMTTTISLPFITMSDGVPQHLEMNLTRAKFEELSAPLVERTLGPTRQALSDSGLSASQIDKVVLVGGSTRIPTVQEAIKKLIGKEPHKGVNPDEVVALGAAVQAGVLTGDVKDVVLLDVTPLSLGIETAGGVFTRMIERNTTIPTTKSQVFSTYADNQPSVEIHVLQGEREMAAGNKTLGRFMLGDIPLAPRGVPQIEVTFDIDANGIVNVSALDKGTGKSQKITITSSSGLSDEEIEKMMKDAELNAEEDRKRRELVEAKNGADQLVYSVDKTLKDLGDKADAGEIQKAEDAKEKVKKALETDNIEEINKAVEELTEIVQKLSVKLYEQAAQEQQASGANDAGAGDAKGKENVVDADYEVVDDKK
;
A
#
# COMPACT_ATOMS: atom_id res chain seq x y z
N MET A 1 8.07 4.98 20.34
CA MET A 1 7.73 3.80 19.53
C MET A 1 7.45 4.28 18.12
N SER A 2 7.92 3.57 17.09
CA SER A 2 7.58 3.86 15.70
C SER A 2 6.06 3.79 15.53
N LYS A 3 5.47 4.77 14.82
CA LYS A 3 4.03 4.74 14.51
C LYS A 3 3.75 3.65 13.48
N VAL A 4 2.66 2.91 13.69
CA VAL A 4 2.14 1.94 12.72
C VAL A 4 1.07 2.62 11.89
N ILE A 5 1.17 2.51 10.56
CA ILE A 5 0.20 3.11 9.64
C ILE A 5 -0.80 2.07 9.13
N GLY A 6 -2.02 2.52 8.86
CA GLY A 6 -3.04 1.77 8.14
C GLY A 6 -3.06 2.18 6.67
N ILE A 7 -3.00 1.21 5.76
CA ILE A 7 -2.98 1.45 4.31
C ILE A 7 -4.15 0.73 3.66
N ASP A 8 -4.98 1.49 2.95
CA ASP A 8 -5.84 0.98 1.91
C ASP A 8 -5.08 0.99 0.58
N LEU A 9 -4.65 -0.19 0.13
CA LEU A 9 -3.99 -0.36 -1.16
C LEU A 9 -5.05 -0.62 -2.24
N GLY A 10 -5.75 0.43 -2.68
CA GLY A 10 -6.85 0.32 -3.63
C GLY A 10 -6.41 0.10 -5.09
N THR A 11 -7.31 -0.41 -5.92
CA THR A 11 -7.05 -0.63 -7.37
C THR A 11 -6.79 0.68 -8.11
N THR A 12 -7.61 1.69 -7.86
CA THR A 12 -7.55 2.99 -8.55
C THR A 12 -6.90 4.07 -7.69
N ASN A 13 -7.24 4.11 -6.40
CA ASN A 13 -6.68 5.06 -5.43
C ASN A 13 -6.31 4.31 -4.16
N SER A 14 -5.23 4.73 -3.54
CA SER A 14 -4.80 4.25 -2.23
C SER A 14 -4.91 5.37 -1.18
N CYS A 15 -5.07 4.99 0.07
CA CYS A 15 -5.21 5.91 1.18
C CYS A 15 -4.35 5.43 2.36
N VAL A 16 -3.78 6.35 3.12
CA VAL A 16 -3.00 6.05 4.32
C VAL A 16 -3.54 6.83 5.51
N ALA A 17 -3.60 6.16 6.65
CA ALA A 17 -4.10 6.74 7.90
C ALA A 17 -3.24 6.28 9.08
N VAL A 18 -3.36 7.00 10.20
CA VAL A 18 -2.63 6.72 11.44
C VAL A 18 -3.50 7.02 12.64
N MET A 19 -3.21 6.40 13.79
CA MET A 19 -3.80 6.77 15.08
C MET A 19 -3.11 7.99 15.67
N GLU A 20 -3.86 9.06 15.89
CA GLU A 20 -3.41 10.30 16.54
C GLU A 20 -4.43 10.74 17.60
N GLY A 21 -3.97 10.95 18.83
CA GLY A 21 -4.83 11.43 19.91
C GLY A 21 -6.01 10.52 20.29
N GLY A 22 -5.96 9.24 19.89
CA GLY A 22 -7.05 8.27 20.10
C GLY A 22 -8.02 8.16 18.92
N GLU A 23 -7.83 8.95 17.86
CA GLU A 23 -8.65 8.94 16.65
C GLU A 23 -7.85 8.48 15.44
N ALA A 24 -8.50 7.84 14.47
CA ALA A 24 -7.89 7.51 13.19
C ALA A 24 -7.95 8.72 12.25
N VAL A 25 -6.81 9.12 11.73
CA VAL A 25 -6.65 10.32 10.88
C VAL A 25 -6.03 9.93 9.55
N VAL A 26 -6.64 10.39 8.44
CA VAL A 26 -6.08 10.22 7.10
C VAL A 26 -4.89 11.16 6.93
N ILE A 27 -3.77 10.62 6.48
CA ILE A 27 -2.56 11.38 6.13
C ILE A 27 -2.72 11.91 4.70
N PRO A 28 -2.74 13.25 4.50
CA PRO A 28 -2.75 13.82 3.16
C PRO A 28 -1.39 13.61 2.47
N ASN A 29 -1.42 13.44 1.14
CA ASN A 29 -0.20 13.41 0.36
C ASN A 29 0.41 14.83 0.19
N PRO A 30 1.64 14.97 -0.32
CA PRO A 30 2.28 16.28 -0.52
C PRO A 30 1.52 17.22 -1.46
N GLU A 31 0.66 16.69 -2.32
CA GLU A 31 -0.22 17.48 -3.19
C GLU A 31 -1.48 17.99 -2.46
N GLY A 32 -1.66 17.63 -1.17
CA GLY A 32 -2.79 18.01 -0.33
C GLY A 32 -4.04 17.13 -0.50
N ASN A 33 -3.96 16.06 -1.30
CA ASN A 33 -5.07 15.12 -1.48
C ASN A 33 -5.07 14.05 -0.38
N ARG A 34 -6.25 13.59 -0.01
CA ARG A 34 -6.44 12.54 1.02
C ARG A 34 -6.31 11.12 0.46
N THR A 35 -6.33 10.98 -0.86
CA THR A 35 -6.05 9.73 -1.57
C THR A 35 -4.98 9.94 -2.62
N THR A 36 -4.24 8.89 -2.94
CA THR A 36 -3.18 8.88 -3.94
C THR A 36 -3.55 7.91 -5.05
N PRO A 37 -3.59 8.32 -6.33
CA PRO A 37 -3.82 7.40 -7.44
C PRO A 37 -2.83 6.23 -7.43
N SER A 38 -3.34 5.01 -7.53
CA SER A 38 -2.55 3.77 -7.60
C SER A 38 -1.94 3.59 -9.01
N VAL A 39 -1.18 4.59 -9.43
CA VAL A 39 -0.58 4.69 -10.77
C VAL A 39 0.92 4.86 -10.63
N VAL A 40 1.68 4.05 -11.38
CA VAL A 40 3.14 4.12 -11.45
C VAL A 40 3.57 4.49 -12.86
N GLY A 41 4.37 5.52 -12.98
CA GLY A 41 4.95 5.96 -14.25
C GLY A 41 6.47 5.85 -14.23
N PHE A 42 7.07 5.58 -15.40
CA PHE A 42 8.50 5.54 -15.60
C PHE A 42 8.88 6.63 -16.59
N LYS A 43 9.75 7.55 -16.18
CA LYS A 43 10.31 8.57 -17.08
C LYS A 43 11.40 7.97 -17.98
N LYS A 44 11.80 8.71 -19.02
CA LYS A 44 12.84 8.26 -19.97
C LYS A 44 14.22 8.08 -19.34
N ASP A 45 14.50 8.80 -18.26
CA ASP A 45 15.73 8.74 -17.47
C ASP A 45 15.72 7.63 -16.40
N GLY A 46 14.63 6.83 -16.35
CA GLY A 46 14.47 5.75 -15.38
C GLY A 46 13.83 6.18 -14.06
N GLU A 47 13.57 7.49 -13.85
CA GLU A 47 12.89 7.97 -12.64
C GLU A 47 11.48 7.36 -12.53
N ARG A 48 11.14 6.87 -11.34
CA ARG A 48 9.82 6.34 -11.00
C ARG A 48 8.97 7.45 -10.38
N ILE A 49 7.77 7.61 -10.91
CA ILE A 49 6.78 8.57 -10.39
C ILE A 49 5.52 7.82 -10.01
N VAL A 50 4.84 8.27 -8.95
CA VAL A 50 3.63 7.63 -8.42
C VAL A 50 2.55 8.68 -8.18
N GLY A 51 1.31 8.25 -8.26
CA GLY A 51 0.16 9.08 -7.91
C GLY A 51 -0.26 10.00 -9.02
N GLU A 52 -0.63 11.23 -8.69
CA GLU A 52 -1.21 12.20 -9.61
C GLU A 52 -0.26 12.55 -10.76
N THR A 53 1.04 12.66 -10.49
CA THR A 53 2.06 12.94 -11.52
C THR A 53 2.15 11.81 -12.54
N ALA A 54 2.08 10.55 -12.08
CA ALA A 54 2.06 9.39 -12.96
C ALA A 54 0.75 9.31 -13.75
N LYS A 55 -0.39 9.60 -13.12
CA LYS A 55 -1.69 9.63 -13.79
C LYS A 55 -1.72 10.65 -14.93
N ARG A 56 -1.18 11.85 -14.72
CA ARG A 56 -1.08 12.87 -15.78
C ARG A 56 -0.18 12.44 -16.95
N GLN A 57 0.89 11.69 -16.67
CA GLN A 57 1.79 11.15 -17.70
C GLN A 57 1.09 10.12 -18.60
N ALA A 58 0.08 9.40 -18.10
CA ALA A 58 -0.58 8.32 -18.83
C ALA A 58 -1.09 8.72 -20.22
N ILE A 59 -1.53 9.97 -20.40
CA ILE A 59 -2.01 10.49 -21.68
C ILE A 59 -0.89 10.57 -22.73
N THR A 60 0.30 11.02 -22.31
CA THR A 60 1.43 11.28 -23.22
C THR A 60 2.42 10.12 -23.28
N ASN A 61 2.40 9.23 -22.30
CA ASN A 61 3.32 8.11 -22.17
C ASN A 61 2.62 6.86 -21.62
N PRO A 62 1.57 6.36 -22.30
CA PRO A 62 0.78 5.23 -21.79
C PRO A 62 1.59 3.93 -21.68
N GLU A 63 2.58 3.72 -22.54
CA GLU A 63 3.41 2.50 -22.55
C GLU A 63 4.36 2.39 -21.35
N ARG A 64 4.57 3.50 -20.64
CA ARG A 64 5.43 3.58 -19.45
C ARG A 64 4.64 3.96 -18.19
N THR A 65 3.32 3.78 -18.22
CA THR A 65 2.43 4.10 -17.11
C THR A 65 1.53 2.92 -16.80
N ILE A 66 1.63 2.40 -15.59
CA ILE A 66 0.92 1.21 -15.13
C ILE A 66 -0.24 1.66 -14.24
N ILE A 67 -1.44 1.17 -14.56
CA ILE A 67 -2.70 1.47 -13.89
C ILE A 67 -3.37 0.15 -13.49
N SER A 68 -4.14 0.14 -12.39
CA SER A 68 -4.97 -1.00 -11.96
C SER A 68 -4.20 -2.31 -11.75
N ILE A 69 -2.93 -2.25 -11.37
CA ILE A 69 -2.06 -3.44 -11.20
C ILE A 69 -2.60 -4.43 -10.16
N LYS A 70 -3.38 -3.97 -9.18
CA LYS A 70 -4.00 -4.81 -8.13
C LYS A 70 -4.87 -5.92 -8.72
N ARG A 71 -5.47 -5.73 -9.90
CA ARG A 71 -6.27 -6.76 -10.61
C ARG A 71 -5.44 -7.97 -11.05
N HIS A 72 -4.12 -7.85 -11.05
CA HIS A 72 -3.16 -8.89 -11.43
C HIS A 72 -2.43 -9.50 -10.23
N MET A 73 -2.72 -9.06 -9.00
CA MET A 73 -2.12 -9.63 -7.78
C MET A 73 -2.34 -11.14 -7.69
N GLY A 74 -1.31 -11.87 -7.27
CA GLY A 74 -1.35 -13.32 -7.16
C GLY A 74 -1.38 -14.08 -8.48
N THR A 75 -1.01 -13.42 -9.61
CA THR A 75 -0.90 -14.03 -10.94
C THR A 75 0.52 -13.92 -11.47
N SER A 76 0.81 -14.64 -12.56
CA SER A 76 2.10 -14.57 -13.28
C SER A 76 2.20 -13.40 -14.26
N HIS A 77 1.28 -12.42 -14.19
CA HIS A 77 1.31 -11.23 -15.03
C HIS A 77 2.60 -10.43 -14.83
N LYS A 78 3.10 -9.84 -15.90
CA LYS A 78 4.27 -8.96 -15.88
C LYS A 78 4.04 -7.75 -16.76
N GLU A 79 4.50 -6.61 -16.28
CA GLU A 79 4.56 -5.36 -17.06
C GLU A 79 6.00 -5.14 -17.51
N THR A 80 6.22 -5.03 -18.81
CA THR A 80 7.56 -4.84 -19.37
C THR A 80 7.81 -3.36 -19.69
N ILE A 81 8.74 -2.75 -18.97
CA ILE A 81 9.16 -1.36 -19.16
C ILE A 81 10.65 -1.33 -19.48
N ASP A 82 11.02 -0.77 -20.62
CA ASP A 82 12.42 -0.66 -21.08
C ASP A 82 13.18 -1.99 -21.09
N GLY A 83 12.48 -3.10 -21.39
CA GLY A 83 13.05 -4.45 -21.40
C GLY A 83 13.23 -5.08 -20.02
N LYS A 84 12.80 -4.43 -18.94
CA LYS A 84 12.72 -4.99 -17.59
C LYS A 84 11.27 -5.39 -17.29
N ASP A 85 11.08 -6.62 -16.82
CA ASP A 85 9.80 -7.13 -16.36
C ASP A 85 9.58 -6.77 -14.90
N TYR A 86 8.37 -6.30 -14.59
CA TYR A 86 7.90 -5.98 -13.25
C TYR A 86 6.69 -6.83 -12.90
N THR A 87 6.72 -7.47 -11.75
CA THR A 87 5.59 -8.22 -11.20
C THR A 87 4.55 -7.27 -10.58
N PRO A 88 3.29 -7.72 -10.40
CA PRO A 88 2.29 -6.91 -9.68
C PRO A 88 2.73 -6.52 -8.27
N GLN A 89 3.49 -7.39 -7.59
CA GLN A 89 4.05 -7.11 -6.26
C GLN A 89 5.07 -5.97 -6.29
N GLU A 90 5.98 -5.95 -7.27
CA GLU A 90 6.96 -4.86 -7.42
C GLU A 90 6.29 -3.51 -7.70
N ILE A 91 5.30 -3.49 -8.60
CA ILE A 91 4.57 -2.26 -8.90
C ILE A 91 3.76 -1.79 -7.69
N SER A 92 3.09 -2.72 -6.98
CA SER A 92 2.38 -2.39 -5.74
C SER A 92 3.32 -1.90 -4.64
N ALA A 93 4.54 -2.47 -4.56
CA ALA A 93 5.55 -2.01 -3.62
C ALA A 93 6.00 -0.57 -3.89
N ILE A 94 6.11 -0.16 -5.16
CA ILE A 94 6.43 1.23 -5.52
C ILE A 94 5.33 2.18 -5.02
N ILE A 95 4.05 1.78 -5.11
CA ILE A 95 2.93 2.56 -4.56
C ILE A 95 3.05 2.64 -3.02
N LEU A 96 3.31 1.50 -2.37
CA LEU A 96 3.46 1.45 -0.92
C LEU A 96 4.66 2.26 -0.42
N GLN A 97 5.78 2.29 -1.16
CA GLN A 97 6.93 3.15 -0.85
C GLN A 97 6.57 4.63 -0.87
N LYS A 98 5.76 5.07 -1.84
CA LYS A 98 5.26 6.46 -1.90
C LYS A 98 4.40 6.77 -0.68
N LEU A 99 3.44 5.91 -0.34
CA LEU A 99 2.56 6.10 0.83
C LEU A 99 3.35 6.12 2.14
N LYS A 100 4.37 5.25 2.27
CA LYS A 100 5.31 5.23 3.38
C LYS A 100 6.06 6.55 3.49
N SER A 101 6.65 7.03 2.39
CA SER A 101 7.38 8.29 2.35
C SER A 101 6.49 9.48 2.71
N ASP A 102 5.24 9.51 2.23
CA ASP A 102 4.27 10.55 2.57
C ASP A 102 3.93 10.53 4.06
N ALA A 103 3.77 9.33 4.63
CA ALA A 103 3.52 9.15 6.06
C ALA A 103 4.73 9.58 6.90
N GLU A 104 5.95 9.24 6.48
CA GLU A 104 7.19 9.66 7.15
C GLU A 104 7.36 11.19 7.13
N ALA A 105 7.04 11.83 6.00
CA ALA A 105 7.06 13.29 5.88
C ALA A 105 6.04 13.97 6.79
N TYR A 106 4.84 13.40 6.89
CA TYR A 106 3.78 13.91 7.78
C TYR A 106 4.12 13.74 9.26
N LEU A 107 4.61 12.55 9.63
CA LEU A 107 4.89 12.19 11.02
C LEU A 107 6.23 12.71 11.54
N GLY A 108 7.15 13.14 10.65
CA GLY A 108 8.50 13.58 11.01
C GLY A 108 9.39 12.46 11.58
N GLN A 109 9.07 11.18 11.32
CA GLN A 109 9.81 10.03 11.82
C GLN A 109 9.71 8.85 10.85
N PRO A 110 10.66 7.90 10.88
CA PRO A 110 10.61 6.69 10.07
C PRO A 110 9.37 5.83 10.37
N VAL A 111 8.81 5.22 9.33
CA VAL A 111 7.70 4.28 9.40
C VAL A 111 8.17 2.92 8.89
N THR A 112 8.17 1.92 9.76
CA THR A 112 8.67 0.56 9.45
C THR A 112 7.59 -0.50 9.48
N GLN A 113 6.40 -0.18 10.01
CA GLN A 113 5.32 -1.15 10.23
C GLN A 113 4.00 -0.64 9.68
N ALA A 114 3.19 -1.55 9.12
CA ALA A 114 1.89 -1.22 8.57
C ALA A 114 0.87 -2.35 8.75
N VAL A 115 -0.40 -1.96 8.77
CA VAL A 115 -1.56 -2.81 8.47
C VAL A 115 -1.99 -2.48 7.05
N ILE A 116 -2.14 -3.49 6.19
CA ILE A 116 -2.52 -3.31 4.79
C ILE A 116 -3.83 -4.04 4.53
N THR A 117 -4.74 -3.40 3.78
CA THR A 117 -6.03 -4.01 3.46
C THR A 117 -6.01 -4.76 2.12
N VAL A 118 -6.91 -5.73 2.03
CA VAL A 118 -7.16 -6.50 0.81
C VAL A 118 -8.66 -6.69 0.64
N PRO A 119 -9.16 -6.89 -0.59
CA PRO A 119 -10.52 -7.32 -0.82
C PRO A 119 -10.84 -8.58 -0.01
N ALA A 120 -12.05 -8.66 0.57
CA ALA A 120 -12.42 -9.81 1.39
C ALA A 120 -12.40 -11.12 0.60
N TYR A 121 -12.73 -11.07 -0.68
CA TYR A 121 -12.79 -12.22 -1.58
C TYR A 121 -11.46 -12.55 -2.25
N PHE A 122 -10.35 -11.91 -1.84
CA PHE A 122 -9.00 -12.31 -2.27
C PHE A 122 -8.68 -13.72 -1.79
N ASN A 123 -8.15 -14.54 -2.70
CA ASN A 123 -7.62 -15.84 -2.37
C ASN A 123 -6.26 -15.74 -1.67
N ASP A 124 -5.76 -16.86 -1.17
CA ASP A 124 -4.49 -16.93 -0.44
C ASP A 124 -3.31 -16.36 -1.24
N SER A 125 -3.19 -16.71 -2.53
CA SER A 125 -2.13 -16.19 -3.41
C SER A 125 -2.14 -14.66 -3.52
N GLN A 126 -3.30 -14.05 -3.58
CA GLN A 126 -3.45 -12.59 -3.66
C GLN A 126 -3.11 -11.90 -2.34
N ARG A 127 -3.48 -12.52 -1.20
CA ARG A 127 -3.15 -12.05 0.15
C ARG A 127 -1.63 -12.09 0.39
N GLN A 128 -1.00 -13.23 0.06
CA GLN A 128 0.44 -13.38 0.18
C GLN A 128 1.19 -12.38 -0.72
N ALA A 129 0.76 -12.22 -1.98
CA ALA A 129 1.33 -11.24 -2.90
C ALA A 129 1.26 -9.80 -2.36
N THR A 130 0.17 -9.45 -1.65
CA THR A 130 0.04 -8.13 -1.00
C THR A 130 1.00 -7.98 0.17
N LYS A 131 1.16 -9.04 0.98
CA LYS A 131 2.14 -9.08 2.09
C LYS A 131 3.57 -8.94 1.57
N ASP A 132 3.89 -9.63 0.47
CA ASP A 132 5.21 -9.54 -0.19
C ASP A 132 5.48 -8.14 -0.74
N ALA A 133 4.47 -7.49 -1.35
CA ALA A 133 4.59 -6.09 -1.78
C ALA A 133 4.92 -5.15 -0.62
N GLY A 134 4.31 -5.37 0.57
CA GLY A 134 4.65 -4.64 1.78
C GLY A 134 6.10 -4.82 2.21
N LYS A 135 6.59 -6.07 2.20
CA LYS A 135 8.00 -6.38 2.50
C LYS A 135 8.95 -5.71 1.50
N ILE A 136 8.68 -5.82 0.19
CA ILE A 136 9.48 -5.19 -0.86
C ILE A 136 9.52 -3.67 -0.67
N ALA A 137 8.43 -3.06 -0.17
CA ALA A 137 8.38 -1.64 0.17
C ALA A 137 9.15 -1.27 1.44
N GLY A 138 9.75 -2.24 2.13
CA GLY A 138 10.45 -2.02 3.41
C GLY A 138 9.49 -1.78 4.58
N LEU A 139 8.32 -2.44 4.56
CA LEU A 139 7.33 -2.43 5.62
C LEU A 139 7.20 -3.82 6.23
N GLU A 140 7.29 -3.92 7.55
CA GLU A 140 6.81 -5.07 8.29
C GLU A 140 5.27 -5.04 8.30
N VAL A 141 4.64 -5.98 7.61
CA VAL A 141 3.18 -6.09 7.55
C VAL A 141 2.70 -6.84 8.78
N LEU A 142 2.21 -6.11 9.78
CA LEU A 142 1.73 -6.68 11.04
C LEU A 142 0.44 -7.47 10.85
N ARG A 143 -0.44 -6.98 9.96
CA ARG A 143 -1.72 -7.62 9.65
C ARG A 143 -2.15 -7.29 8.23
N ILE A 144 -2.72 -8.30 7.55
CA ILE A 144 -3.58 -8.12 6.38
C ILE A 144 -5.03 -8.15 6.88
N VAL A 145 -5.83 -7.14 6.52
CA VAL A 145 -7.23 -6.99 6.96
C VAL A 145 -8.13 -6.87 5.73
N ASN A 146 -9.30 -7.49 5.78
CA ASN A 146 -10.29 -7.35 4.73
C ASN A 146 -10.85 -5.92 4.67
N GLU A 147 -10.98 -5.35 3.47
CA GLU A 147 -11.48 -4.00 3.24
C GLU A 147 -12.84 -3.74 3.90
N PRO A 148 -13.89 -4.59 3.71
CA PRO A 148 -15.16 -4.37 4.39
C PRO A 148 -15.07 -4.52 5.91
N THR A 149 -14.16 -5.35 6.41
CA THR A 149 -13.92 -5.50 7.86
C THR A 149 -13.26 -4.25 8.43
N ALA A 150 -12.26 -3.69 7.73
CA ALA A 150 -11.66 -2.42 8.10
C ALA A 150 -12.69 -1.29 8.10
N ALA A 151 -13.54 -1.22 7.07
CA ALA A 151 -14.61 -0.22 7.01
C ALA A 151 -15.60 -0.36 8.19
N ALA A 152 -15.94 -1.59 8.57
CA ALA A 152 -16.79 -1.85 9.73
C ALA A 152 -16.14 -1.40 11.04
N LEU A 153 -14.82 -1.60 11.23
CA LEU A 153 -14.08 -1.10 12.38
C LEU A 153 -14.17 0.42 12.50
N ALA A 154 -13.91 1.13 11.40
CA ALA A 154 -14.01 2.59 11.40
C ALA A 154 -15.44 3.09 11.65
N TYR A 155 -16.45 2.40 11.08
CA TYR A 155 -17.85 2.73 11.30
C TYR A 155 -18.31 2.46 12.73
N GLY A 156 -17.91 1.31 13.29
CA GLY A 156 -18.45 0.76 14.53
C GLY A 156 -17.69 1.17 15.79
N LEU A 157 -16.50 1.78 15.68
CA LEU A 157 -15.64 2.06 16.83
C LEU A 157 -16.33 2.84 17.96
N GLU A 158 -17.24 3.75 17.60
CA GLU A 158 -18.00 4.56 18.55
C GLU A 158 -19.40 4.01 18.84
N LYS A 159 -19.76 2.84 18.30
CA LYS A 159 -21.08 2.24 18.47
C LYS A 159 -21.11 1.32 19.69
N THR A 160 -22.05 1.57 20.59
CA THR A 160 -22.27 0.77 21.80
C THR A 160 -23.48 -0.16 21.68
N GLU A 161 -24.34 0.05 20.69
CA GLU A 161 -25.52 -0.76 20.43
C GLU A 161 -25.18 -1.91 19.48
N ASP A 162 -25.75 -3.07 19.75
CA ASP A 162 -25.66 -4.22 18.86
C ASP A 162 -26.32 -3.91 17.51
N GLN A 163 -25.60 -4.13 16.43
CA GLN A 163 -26.08 -3.90 15.07
C GLN A 163 -25.62 -5.00 14.13
N THR A 164 -26.49 -5.39 13.23
CA THR A 164 -26.14 -6.21 12.07
C THR A 164 -25.99 -5.28 10.86
N ILE A 165 -24.78 -5.20 10.32
CA ILE A 165 -24.51 -4.34 9.16
C ILE A 165 -24.16 -5.16 7.93
N LEU A 166 -24.52 -4.61 6.77
CA LEU A 166 -24.05 -5.08 5.48
C LEU A 166 -23.09 -4.03 4.91
N VAL A 167 -21.84 -4.39 4.77
CA VAL A 167 -20.82 -3.57 4.09
C VAL A 167 -20.81 -3.96 2.62
N TYR A 168 -21.07 -2.99 1.76
CA TYR A 168 -21.12 -3.14 0.30
C TYR A 168 -19.99 -2.32 -0.29
N ASP A 169 -18.91 -2.99 -0.68
CA ASP A 169 -17.69 -2.36 -1.18
C ASP A 169 -17.57 -2.57 -2.68
N LEU A 170 -17.78 -1.50 -3.44
CA LEU A 170 -17.57 -1.47 -4.89
C LEU A 170 -16.45 -0.48 -5.22
N GLY A 171 -15.24 -1.02 -5.29
CA GLY A 171 -14.04 -0.27 -5.60
C GLY A 171 -13.82 -0.04 -7.10
N GLY A 172 -12.57 0.22 -7.48
CA GLY A 172 -12.20 0.39 -8.90
C GLY A 172 -12.11 -0.92 -9.67
N GLY A 173 -11.72 -2.02 -9.01
CA GLY A 173 -11.45 -3.30 -9.68
C GLY A 173 -12.10 -4.53 -9.06
N THR A 174 -12.61 -4.42 -7.83
CA THR A 174 -13.20 -5.49 -7.05
C THR A 174 -14.53 -5.08 -6.45
N PHE A 175 -15.38 -6.07 -6.22
CA PHE A 175 -16.63 -5.97 -5.48
C PHE A 175 -16.62 -6.95 -4.33
N ASP A 176 -16.86 -6.47 -3.11
CA ASP A 176 -17.01 -7.28 -1.92
C ASP A 176 -18.28 -6.91 -1.16
N VAL A 177 -18.90 -7.90 -0.54
CA VAL A 177 -19.99 -7.72 0.38
C VAL A 177 -19.76 -8.56 1.62
N SER A 178 -19.86 -7.95 2.80
CA SER A 178 -19.73 -8.65 4.07
C SER A 178 -20.89 -8.31 4.99
N ILE A 179 -21.35 -9.29 5.74
CA ILE A 179 -22.36 -9.12 6.79
C ILE A 179 -21.65 -9.33 8.13
N LEU A 180 -21.76 -8.34 9.00
CA LEU A 180 -21.11 -8.34 10.30
C LEU A 180 -22.13 -8.05 11.41
N GLU A 181 -21.91 -8.68 12.55
CA GLU A 181 -22.50 -8.29 13.83
C GLU A 181 -21.46 -7.48 14.61
N LEU A 182 -21.85 -6.36 15.13
CA LEU A 182 -21.01 -5.48 15.92
C LEU A 182 -21.78 -4.94 17.13
N GLY A 183 -21.07 -4.71 18.23
CA GLY A 183 -21.59 -4.16 19.48
C GLY A 183 -20.52 -4.16 20.56
N ASP A 184 -20.42 -3.09 21.33
CA ASP A 184 -19.54 -2.92 22.49
C ASP A 184 -18.07 -3.37 22.25
N GLY A 185 -17.51 -2.96 21.10
CA GLY A 185 -16.13 -3.30 20.71
C GLY A 185 -15.95 -4.70 20.09
N PHE A 186 -17.01 -5.47 19.94
CA PHE A 186 -16.99 -6.77 19.28
C PHE A 186 -17.41 -6.67 17.82
N PHE A 187 -16.63 -7.26 16.93
CA PHE A 187 -16.85 -7.28 15.48
C PHE A 187 -16.73 -8.71 14.98
N GLU A 188 -17.81 -9.31 14.53
CA GLU A 188 -17.82 -10.65 13.97
C GLU A 188 -18.33 -10.64 12.54
N VAL A 189 -17.52 -11.12 11.60
CA VAL A 189 -17.96 -11.37 10.22
C VAL A 189 -18.77 -12.66 10.21
N LYS A 190 -20.02 -12.58 9.74
CA LYS A 190 -20.92 -13.75 9.61
C LYS A 190 -20.78 -14.40 8.26
N ALA A 191 -20.64 -13.60 7.21
CA ALA A 191 -20.44 -14.07 5.86
C ALA A 191 -19.81 -13.00 4.99
N THR A 192 -19.03 -13.44 3.99
CA THR A 192 -18.46 -12.59 2.94
C THR A 192 -18.61 -13.27 1.58
N SER A 193 -18.81 -12.46 0.54
CA SER A 193 -18.84 -12.90 -0.85
C SER A 193 -18.37 -11.77 -1.75
N GLY A 194 -18.04 -12.05 -3.03
CA GLY A 194 -17.54 -10.98 -3.90
C GLY A 194 -17.28 -11.41 -5.34
N ASP A 195 -16.76 -10.46 -6.10
CA ASP A 195 -16.27 -10.63 -7.48
C ASP A 195 -14.98 -9.82 -7.68
N ASN A 196 -13.85 -10.52 -7.76
CA ASN A 196 -12.50 -9.92 -7.90
C ASN A 196 -12.25 -9.29 -9.28
N LYS A 197 -13.23 -9.32 -10.18
CA LYS A 197 -13.15 -8.77 -11.53
C LYS A 197 -14.34 -7.86 -11.86
N LEU A 198 -14.87 -7.18 -10.86
CA LEU A 198 -15.97 -6.25 -10.99
C LEU A 198 -15.67 -4.96 -10.22
N GLY A 199 -15.62 -3.83 -10.90
CA GLY A 199 -15.38 -2.54 -10.26
C GLY A 199 -15.54 -1.38 -11.23
N GLY A 200 -15.18 -0.18 -10.78
CA GLY A 200 -15.30 1.07 -11.52
C GLY A 200 -14.66 1.06 -12.91
N ASP A 201 -13.55 0.32 -13.08
CA ASP A 201 -12.88 0.16 -14.38
C ASP A 201 -13.79 -0.52 -15.42
N ASP A 202 -14.66 -1.45 -14.96
CA ASP A 202 -15.62 -2.13 -15.85
C ASP A 202 -16.75 -1.18 -16.24
N PHE A 203 -17.18 -0.29 -15.34
CA PHE A 203 -18.12 0.78 -15.64
C PHE A 203 -17.53 1.81 -16.61
N ASP A 204 -16.23 2.10 -16.53
CA ASP A 204 -15.53 2.93 -17.52
C ASP A 204 -15.46 2.23 -18.87
N GLN A 205 -15.20 0.93 -18.88
CA GLN A 205 -15.07 0.15 -20.11
C GLN A 205 -16.35 0.14 -20.93
N VAL A 206 -17.53 0.03 -20.31
CA VAL A 206 -18.79 0.09 -21.09
C VAL A 206 -19.03 1.44 -21.73
N ILE A 207 -18.55 2.54 -21.12
CA ILE A 207 -18.59 3.87 -21.74
C ILE A 207 -17.59 3.93 -22.91
N ILE A 208 -16.37 3.42 -22.72
CA ILE A 208 -15.34 3.38 -23.79
C ILE A 208 -15.85 2.60 -24.98
N ASP A 209 -16.40 1.42 -24.77
CA ASP A 209 -16.93 0.55 -25.83
C ASP A 209 -18.07 1.25 -26.60
N TYR A 210 -18.94 1.96 -25.89
CA TYR A 210 -19.99 2.77 -26.49
C TYR A 210 -19.42 3.89 -27.35
N LEU A 211 -18.47 4.68 -26.82
CA LEU A 211 -17.83 5.78 -27.56
C LEU A 211 -17.11 5.30 -28.82
N VAL A 212 -16.35 4.20 -28.71
CA VAL A 212 -15.63 3.59 -29.85
C VAL A 212 -16.63 3.11 -30.90
N SER A 213 -17.73 2.46 -30.49
CA SER A 213 -18.76 1.96 -31.38
C SER A 213 -19.45 3.09 -32.15
N GLU A 214 -19.89 4.14 -31.45
CA GLU A 214 -20.57 5.27 -32.06
C GLU A 214 -19.63 6.06 -33.00
N PHE A 215 -18.39 6.32 -32.56
CA PHE A 215 -17.39 7.00 -33.40
C PHE A 215 -17.09 6.22 -34.68
N LYS A 216 -16.99 4.88 -34.60
CA LYS A 216 -16.79 4.02 -35.75
C LYS A 216 -17.97 4.05 -36.72
N LYS A 217 -19.21 4.14 -36.20
CA LYS A 217 -20.41 4.29 -37.05
C LYS A 217 -20.44 5.63 -37.79
N GLU A 218 -20.03 6.71 -37.13
CA GLU A 218 -20.10 8.06 -37.67
C GLU A 218 -18.91 8.40 -38.60
N GLN A 219 -17.70 8.02 -38.20
CA GLN A 219 -16.45 8.42 -38.82
C GLN A 219 -15.74 7.28 -39.60
N GLY A 220 -16.19 6.04 -39.45
CA GLY A 220 -15.57 4.86 -40.07
C GLY A 220 -14.23 4.43 -39.43
N VAL A 221 -13.78 5.10 -38.37
CA VAL A 221 -12.47 4.90 -37.72
C VAL A 221 -12.61 4.15 -36.42
N ASP A 222 -11.76 3.17 -36.20
CA ASP A 222 -11.74 2.36 -34.98
C ASP A 222 -10.68 2.87 -33.99
N LEU A 223 -11.13 3.63 -33.00
CA LEU A 223 -10.27 4.24 -31.98
C LEU A 223 -9.55 3.22 -31.08
N SER A 224 -10.04 1.97 -30.98
CA SER A 224 -9.42 0.94 -30.14
C SER A 224 -8.01 0.54 -30.59
N LYS A 225 -7.63 0.88 -31.83
CA LYS A 225 -6.33 0.60 -32.42
C LYS A 225 -5.26 1.66 -32.11
N ASP A 226 -5.67 2.83 -31.63
CA ASP A 226 -4.80 3.94 -31.29
C ASP A 226 -4.63 4.00 -29.77
N LYS A 227 -3.45 3.63 -29.25
CA LYS A 227 -3.16 3.58 -27.81
C LYS A 227 -3.34 4.94 -27.12
N ALA A 228 -2.97 6.03 -27.79
CA ALA A 228 -3.13 7.38 -27.25
C ALA A 228 -4.62 7.76 -27.18
N ALA A 229 -5.41 7.41 -28.21
CA ALA A 229 -6.85 7.59 -28.20
C ALA A 229 -7.51 6.77 -27.08
N VAL A 230 -7.12 5.50 -26.92
CA VAL A 230 -7.63 4.62 -25.85
C VAL A 230 -7.38 5.22 -24.48
N GLN A 231 -6.19 5.76 -24.20
CA GLN A 231 -5.91 6.38 -22.89
C GLN A 231 -6.77 7.63 -22.65
N ARG A 232 -6.94 8.46 -23.67
CA ARG A 232 -7.82 9.65 -23.59
C ARG A 232 -9.29 9.27 -23.40
N LEU A 233 -9.73 8.17 -24.01
CA LEU A 233 -11.06 7.62 -23.82
C LEU A 233 -11.24 7.12 -22.38
N LYS A 234 -10.24 6.45 -21.79
CA LYS A 234 -10.30 6.02 -20.37
C LYS A 234 -10.50 7.19 -19.41
N ASP A 235 -9.70 8.24 -19.56
CA ASP A 235 -9.81 9.43 -18.71
C ASP A 235 -11.16 10.13 -18.88
N ALA A 236 -11.65 10.23 -20.11
CA ALA A 236 -12.93 10.83 -20.42
C ALA A 236 -14.12 9.98 -19.89
N ALA A 237 -14.02 8.66 -19.98
CA ALA A 237 -15.03 7.74 -19.46
C ALA A 237 -15.10 7.80 -17.92
N GLU A 238 -13.96 7.76 -17.23
CA GLU A 238 -13.90 7.91 -15.77
C GLU A 238 -14.52 9.27 -15.34
N LYS A 239 -14.17 10.34 -16.03
CA LYS A 239 -14.74 11.66 -15.77
C LYS A 239 -16.25 11.67 -15.99
N ALA A 240 -16.72 11.15 -17.11
CA ALA A 240 -18.15 11.09 -17.43
C ALA A 240 -18.94 10.25 -16.41
N LYS A 241 -18.41 9.08 -16.01
CA LYS A 241 -18.98 8.25 -14.94
C LYS A 241 -19.16 9.03 -13.65
N LYS A 242 -18.13 9.77 -13.23
CA LYS A 242 -18.17 10.61 -12.01
C LYS A 242 -19.21 11.74 -12.13
N GLU A 243 -19.21 12.46 -13.24
CA GLU A 243 -20.16 13.56 -13.49
C GLU A 243 -21.60 13.05 -13.52
N LEU A 244 -21.88 11.92 -14.21
CA LEU A 244 -23.23 11.33 -14.28
C LEU A 244 -23.75 10.84 -12.93
N SER A 245 -22.93 10.73 -11.92
CA SER A 245 -23.40 10.48 -10.55
C SER A 245 -24.10 11.71 -9.95
N GLY A 246 -23.76 12.94 -10.41
CA GLY A 246 -24.35 14.20 -9.96
C GLY A 246 -25.32 14.84 -10.96
N VAL A 247 -25.07 14.69 -12.28
CA VAL A 247 -25.87 15.34 -13.33
C VAL A 247 -26.56 14.32 -14.23
N MET A 248 -27.57 14.76 -15.01
CA MET A 248 -28.35 13.88 -15.89
C MET A 248 -27.72 13.70 -17.27
N THR A 249 -26.82 14.60 -17.66
CA THR A 249 -26.15 14.57 -18.97
C THR A 249 -24.78 15.20 -18.85
N THR A 250 -23.78 14.62 -19.54
CA THR A 250 -22.44 15.18 -19.68
C THR A 250 -22.02 15.18 -21.14
N THR A 251 -21.16 16.12 -21.51
CA THR A 251 -20.57 16.19 -22.87
C THR A 251 -19.13 15.69 -22.81
N ILE A 252 -18.83 14.67 -23.61
CA ILE A 252 -17.48 14.15 -23.81
C ILE A 252 -16.92 14.80 -25.06
N SER A 253 -15.89 15.65 -24.90
CA SER A 253 -15.22 16.35 -26.00
C SER A 253 -13.74 16.05 -26.00
N LEU A 254 -13.28 15.36 -27.04
CA LEU A 254 -11.89 14.96 -27.25
C LEU A 254 -11.41 15.46 -28.62
N PRO A 255 -10.96 16.72 -28.70
CA PRO A 255 -10.44 17.27 -29.92
C PRO A 255 -9.15 16.54 -30.35
N PHE A 256 -8.95 16.35 -31.64
CA PHE A 256 -7.78 15.66 -32.20
C PHE A 256 -7.55 14.28 -31.59
N ILE A 257 -8.62 13.49 -31.52
CA ILE A 257 -8.58 12.16 -30.87
C ILE A 257 -7.71 11.18 -31.69
N THR A 258 -7.75 11.27 -32.98
CA THR A 258 -6.94 10.50 -33.94
C THR A 258 -6.79 11.21 -35.29
N MET A 259 -6.03 10.60 -36.19
CA MET A 259 -5.87 11.06 -37.58
C MET A 259 -6.42 9.99 -38.51
N SER A 260 -7.18 10.41 -39.54
CA SER A 260 -7.62 9.54 -40.63
C SER A 260 -7.30 10.21 -41.98
N ASP A 261 -6.55 9.53 -42.83
CA ASP A 261 -6.13 10.03 -44.16
C ASP A 261 -5.47 11.42 -44.10
N GLY A 262 -4.71 11.68 -43.01
CA GLY A 262 -4.05 12.98 -42.78
C GLY A 262 -4.98 14.08 -42.28
N VAL A 263 -6.25 13.77 -41.99
CA VAL A 263 -7.23 14.72 -41.43
C VAL A 263 -7.44 14.44 -39.94
N PRO A 264 -7.30 15.45 -39.05
CA PRO A 264 -7.63 15.31 -37.65
C PRO A 264 -9.11 14.98 -37.44
N GLN A 265 -9.38 14.00 -36.59
CA GLN A 265 -10.73 13.61 -36.17
C GLN A 265 -10.98 14.09 -34.75
N HIS A 266 -12.22 14.46 -34.45
CA HIS A 266 -12.67 14.95 -33.17
C HIS A 266 -13.82 14.08 -32.69
N LEU A 267 -13.83 13.72 -31.40
CA LEU A 267 -14.97 13.08 -30.77
C LEU A 267 -15.69 14.13 -29.92
N GLU A 268 -16.97 14.35 -30.23
CA GLU A 268 -17.87 15.15 -29.39
C GLU A 268 -19.19 14.39 -29.26
N MET A 269 -19.55 14.00 -28.03
CA MET A 269 -20.73 13.20 -27.77
C MET A 269 -21.36 13.55 -26.44
N ASN A 270 -22.69 13.63 -26.42
CA ASN A 270 -23.46 13.75 -25.20
C ASN A 270 -23.82 12.36 -24.65
N LEU A 271 -23.48 12.12 -23.41
CA LEU A 271 -23.85 10.89 -22.69
C LEU A 271 -24.85 11.25 -21.58
N THR A 272 -26.01 10.60 -21.61
CA THR A 272 -27.03 10.75 -20.56
C THR A 272 -26.83 9.71 -19.45
N ARG A 273 -27.26 10.04 -18.24
CA ARG A 273 -27.31 9.08 -17.11
C ARG A 273 -28.13 7.85 -17.50
N ALA A 274 -29.30 8.03 -18.11
CA ALA A 274 -30.16 6.93 -18.54
C ALA A 274 -29.42 5.97 -19.50
N LYS A 275 -28.63 6.49 -20.46
CA LYS A 275 -27.81 5.67 -21.36
C LYS A 275 -26.70 4.95 -20.61
N PHE A 276 -26.02 5.61 -19.69
CA PHE A 276 -25.00 4.97 -18.85
C PHE A 276 -25.59 3.86 -17.97
N GLU A 277 -26.77 4.09 -17.38
CA GLU A 277 -27.52 3.08 -16.60
C GLU A 277 -27.91 1.87 -17.44
N GLU A 278 -28.38 2.10 -18.67
CA GLU A 278 -28.66 1.02 -19.64
C GLU A 278 -27.39 0.17 -19.93
N LEU A 279 -26.27 0.85 -20.23
CA LEU A 279 -25.01 0.17 -20.57
C LEU A 279 -24.43 -0.60 -19.37
N SER A 280 -24.57 -0.07 -18.17
CA SER A 280 -23.99 -0.64 -16.94
C SER A 280 -24.93 -1.60 -16.19
N ALA A 281 -26.19 -1.75 -16.60
CA ALA A 281 -27.16 -2.62 -15.92
C ALA A 281 -26.65 -4.06 -15.68
N PRO A 282 -25.96 -4.74 -16.63
CA PRO A 282 -25.39 -6.06 -16.38
C PRO A 282 -24.35 -6.08 -15.25
N LEU A 283 -23.57 -5.01 -15.10
CA LEU A 283 -22.55 -4.88 -14.05
C LEU A 283 -23.21 -4.70 -12.68
N VAL A 284 -24.27 -3.90 -12.62
CA VAL A 284 -25.06 -3.72 -11.39
C VAL A 284 -25.69 -5.05 -10.96
N GLU A 285 -26.29 -5.81 -11.89
CA GLU A 285 -26.86 -7.12 -11.56
C GLU A 285 -25.80 -8.12 -11.06
N ARG A 286 -24.56 -8.06 -11.59
CA ARG A 286 -23.45 -8.88 -11.09
C ARG A 286 -23.13 -8.64 -9.62
N THR A 287 -23.39 -7.45 -9.06
CA THR A 287 -23.19 -7.19 -7.63
C THR A 287 -24.26 -7.85 -6.76
N LEU A 288 -25.47 -8.03 -7.29
CA LEU A 288 -26.60 -8.57 -6.52
C LEU A 288 -26.48 -10.07 -6.26
N GLY A 289 -25.79 -10.81 -7.15
CA GLY A 289 -25.53 -12.23 -6.96
C GLY A 289 -24.76 -12.54 -5.67
N PRO A 290 -23.51 -12.02 -5.52
CA PRO A 290 -22.74 -12.16 -4.29
C PRO A 290 -23.45 -11.59 -3.05
N THR A 291 -24.24 -10.52 -3.19
CA THR A 291 -25.00 -9.96 -2.07
C THR A 291 -26.08 -10.92 -1.56
N ARG A 292 -26.82 -11.56 -2.46
CA ARG A 292 -27.78 -12.62 -2.09
C ARG A 292 -27.08 -13.83 -1.48
N GLN A 293 -25.90 -14.18 -1.99
CA GLN A 293 -25.09 -15.27 -1.45
C GLN A 293 -24.65 -15.00 -0.02
N ALA A 294 -24.13 -13.79 0.27
CA ALA A 294 -23.72 -13.41 1.62
C ALA A 294 -24.92 -13.45 2.60
N LEU A 295 -26.09 -12.97 2.19
CA LEU A 295 -27.31 -13.08 3.00
C LEU A 295 -27.66 -14.54 3.28
N SER A 296 -27.63 -15.41 2.26
CA SER A 296 -27.90 -16.84 2.43
C SER A 296 -26.90 -17.51 3.38
N ASP A 297 -25.61 -17.23 3.20
CA ASP A 297 -24.54 -17.84 3.99
C ASP A 297 -24.54 -17.36 5.46
N SER A 298 -24.95 -16.11 5.71
CA SER A 298 -25.09 -15.59 7.07
C SER A 298 -26.30 -16.17 7.83
N GLY A 299 -27.24 -16.80 7.12
CA GLY A 299 -28.51 -17.25 7.67
C GLY A 299 -29.49 -16.12 8.01
N LEU A 300 -29.18 -14.88 7.60
CA LEU A 300 -29.97 -13.69 7.90
C LEU A 300 -30.86 -13.29 6.71
N SER A 301 -32.03 -12.77 7.02
CA SER A 301 -32.89 -12.13 6.03
C SER A 301 -32.52 -10.66 5.84
N ALA A 302 -32.86 -10.07 4.70
CA ALA A 302 -32.63 -8.65 4.42
C ALA A 302 -33.25 -7.72 5.50
N SER A 303 -34.36 -8.11 6.13
CA SER A 303 -35.01 -7.33 7.19
C SER A 303 -34.21 -7.25 8.49
N GLN A 304 -33.33 -8.22 8.74
CA GLN A 304 -32.45 -8.29 9.92
C GLN A 304 -31.19 -7.43 9.78
N ILE A 305 -30.89 -6.96 8.58
CA ILE A 305 -29.80 -6.00 8.37
C ILE A 305 -30.23 -4.64 8.91
N ASP A 306 -29.52 -4.10 9.90
CA ASP A 306 -29.84 -2.79 10.50
C ASP A 306 -29.35 -1.64 9.65
N LYS A 307 -28.14 -1.74 9.09
CA LYS A 307 -27.52 -0.71 8.27
C LYS A 307 -26.83 -1.29 7.05
N VAL A 308 -26.85 -0.51 5.96
CA VAL A 308 -26.03 -0.77 4.77
C VAL A 308 -24.95 0.31 4.72
N VAL A 309 -23.69 -0.09 4.80
CA VAL A 309 -22.53 0.80 4.73
C VAL A 309 -21.92 0.68 3.34
N LEU A 310 -21.86 1.81 2.63
CA LEU A 310 -21.31 1.88 1.28
C LEU A 310 -19.83 2.24 1.33
N VAL A 311 -19.01 1.47 0.64
CA VAL A 311 -17.55 1.59 0.56
C VAL A 311 -17.12 1.55 -0.90
N GLY A 312 -16.00 2.20 -1.22
CA GLY A 312 -15.49 2.32 -2.58
C GLY A 312 -16.20 3.39 -3.42
N GLY A 313 -15.42 4.10 -4.22
CA GLY A 313 -15.91 5.25 -4.99
C GLY A 313 -17.03 4.94 -5.98
N SER A 314 -17.10 3.69 -6.48
CA SER A 314 -18.14 3.27 -7.46
C SER A 314 -19.52 3.10 -6.83
N THR A 315 -19.63 3.04 -5.48
CA THR A 315 -20.92 3.08 -4.78
C THR A 315 -21.64 4.44 -4.87
N ARG A 316 -20.95 5.46 -5.37
CA ARG A 316 -21.57 6.78 -5.66
C ARG A 316 -22.49 6.76 -6.88
N ILE A 317 -22.42 5.72 -7.73
CA ILE A 317 -23.26 5.53 -8.90
C ILE A 317 -24.72 5.33 -8.45
N PRO A 318 -25.68 6.19 -8.90
CA PRO A 318 -27.06 6.17 -8.39
C PRO A 318 -27.76 4.82 -8.56
N THR A 319 -27.61 4.17 -9.72
CA THR A 319 -28.27 2.88 -9.99
C THR A 319 -27.73 1.77 -9.09
N VAL A 320 -26.47 1.83 -8.64
CA VAL A 320 -25.90 0.90 -7.64
C VAL A 320 -26.59 1.09 -6.29
N GLN A 321 -26.75 2.35 -5.83
CA GLN A 321 -27.43 2.64 -4.58
C GLN A 321 -28.89 2.20 -4.59
N GLU A 322 -29.59 2.45 -5.68
CA GLU A 322 -30.98 2.02 -5.84
C GLU A 322 -31.13 0.49 -5.86
N ALA A 323 -30.18 -0.20 -6.50
CA ALA A 323 -30.21 -1.65 -6.55
C ALA A 323 -30.04 -2.30 -5.16
N ILE A 324 -29.09 -1.86 -4.37
CA ILE A 324 -28.90 -2.37 -3.00
C ILE A 324 -30.03 -1.97 -2.07
N LYS A 325 -30.53 -0.74 -2.17
CA LYS A 325 -31.71 -0.26 -1.43
C LYS A 325 -32.93 -1.14 -1.72
N LYS A 326 -33.17 -1.45 -2.99
CA LYS A 326 -34.27 -2.32 -3.41
C LYS A 326 -34.14 -3.73 -2.87
N LEU A 327 -32.91 -4.28 -2.85
CA LEU A 327 -32.66 -5.63 -2.36
C LEU A 327 -32.82 -5.75 -0.84
N ILE A 328 -32.29 -4.78 -0.08
CA ILE A 328 -32.29 -4.82 1.40
C ILE A 328 -33.54 -4.16 2.00
N GLY A 329 -34.16 -3.23 1.27
CA GLY A 329 -35.32 -2.47 1.75
C GLY A 329 -34.95 -1.31 2.69
N LYS A 330 -33.69 -0.93 2.79
CA LYS A 330 -33.19 0.17 3.67
C LYS A 330 -32.34 1.14 2.90
N GLU A 331 -32.39 2.42 3.31
CA GLU A 331 -31.50 3.45 2.77
C GLU A 331 -30.04 3.17 3.19
N PRO A 332 -29.09 3.24 2.27
CA PRO A 332 -27.67 3.15 2.62
C PRO A 332 -27.25 4.29 3.56
N HIS A 333 -26.40 3.96 4.51
CA HIS A 333 -25.81 4.92 5.45
C HIS A 333 -24.83 5.86 4.72
N LYS A 334 -24.98 7.17 4.95
CA LYS A 334 -24.19 8.23 4.29
C LYS A 334 -23.18 8.91 5.22
N GLY A 335 -22.98 8.37 6.42
CA GLY A 335 -22.14 9.00 7.45
C GLY A 335 -20.64 8.76 7.33
N VAL A 336 -20.20 7.92 6.41
CA VAL A 336 -18.78 7.62 6.18
C VAL A 336 -18.32 8.06 4.79
N ASN A 337 -17.06 8.46 4.67
CA ASN A 337 -16.47 8.72 3.36
C ASN A 337 -16.03 7.37 2.73
N PRO A 338 -16.65 6.93 1.63
CA PRO A 338 -16.36 5.62 1.03
C PRO A 338 -14.95 5.49 0.46
N ASP A 339 -14.22 6.60 0.27
CA ASP A 339 -12.85 6.60 -0.26
C ASP A 339 -11.79 6.55 0.86
N GLU A 340 -12.17 6.72 2.14
CA GLU A 340 -11.24 6.87 3.27
C GLU A 340 -11.50 5.85 4.39
N VAL A 341 -12.74 5.38 4.52
CA VAL A 341 -13.18 4.58 5.67
C VAL A 341 -12.36 3.29 5.86
N VAL A 342 -11.87 2.71 4.77
CA VAL A 342 -11.03 1.49 4.79
C VAL A 342 -9.66 1.78 5.42
N ALA A 343 -9.01 2.87 5.01
CA ALA A 343 -7.72 3.27 5.59
C ALA A 343 -7.84 3.65 7.07
N LEU A 344 -8.92 4.35 7.43
CA LEU A 344 -9.22 4.67 8.84
C LEU A 344 -9.38 3.39 9.67
N GLY A 345 -10.11 2.39 9.17
CA GLY A 345 -10.25 1.10 9.84
C GLY A 345 -8.93 0.31 9.94
N ALA A 346 -8.09 0.38 8.92
CA ALA A 346 -6.74 -0.20 8.97
C ALA A 346 -5.88 0.47 10.05
N ALA A 347 -6.01 1.80 10.22
CA ALA A 347 -5.32 2.52 11.30
C ALA A 347 -5.88 2.14 12.69
N VAL A 348 -7.19 1.96 12.83
CA VAL A 348 -7.79 1.42 14.07
C VAL A 348 -7.21 0.05 14.40
N GLN A 349 -7.14 -0.85 13.41
CA GLN A 349 -6.54 -2.18 13.59
C GLN A 349 -5.05 -2.09 13.98
N ALA A 350 -4.30 -1.13 13.41
CA ALA A 350 -2.94 -0.86 13.85
C ALA A 350 -2.91 -0.43 15.33
N GLY A 351 -3.82 0.44 15.75
CA GLY A 351 -3.97 0.86 17.14
C GLY A 351 -4.33 -0.29 18.09
N VAL A 352 -5.15 -1.24 17.66
CA VAL A 352 -5.44 -2.47 18.43
C VAL A 352 -4.18 -3.30 18.62
N LEU A 353 -3.38 -3.50 17.57
CA LEU A 353 -2.16 -4.29 17.62
C LEU A 353 -1.05 -3.64 18.46
N THR A 354 -1.00 -2.31 18.52
CA THR A 354 -0.03 -1.56 19.35
C THR A 354 -0.52 -1.30 20.76
N GLY A 355 -1.80 -1.57 21.07
CA GLY A 355 -2.43 -1.31 22.38
C GLY A 355 -2.89 0.14 22.56
N ASP A 356 -2.86 0.96 21.52
CA ASP A 356 -3.40 2.34 21.52
C ASP A 356 -4.94 2.34 21.55
N VAL A 357 -5.55 1.32 20.93
CA VAL A 357 -6.99 1.03 20.99
C VAL A 357 -7.20 -0.23 21.83
N LYS A 358 -8.06 -0.16 22.82
CA LYS A 358 -8.36 -1.27 23.74
C LYS A 358 -9.81 -1.73 23.58
N ASP A 359 -10.06 -2.94 24.07
CA ASP A 359 -11.41 -3.50 24.14
C ASP A 359 -12.10 -3.68 22.77
N VAL A 360 -11.28 -3.92 21.72
CA VAL A 360 -11.76 -4.27 20.37
C VAL A 360 -11.34 -5.69 20.02
N VAL A 361 -12.31 -6.52 19.67
CA VAL A 361 -12.13 -7.91 19.21
C VAL A 361 -12.69 -8.04 17.80
N LEU A 362 -11.85 -8.46 16.89
CA LEU A 362 -12.20 -8.70 15.48
C LEU A 362 -12.10 -10.17 15.16
N LEU A 363 -13.21 -10.77 14.72
CA LEU A 363 -13.29 -12.12 14.18
C LEU A 363 -13.65 -12.04 12.70
N ASP A 364 -12.70 -12.43 11.85
CA ASP A 364 -12.85 -12.46 10.39
C ASP A 364 -13.09 -13.91 9.91
N VAL A 365 -13.39 -14.09 8.62
CA VAL A 365 -13.70 -15.40 8.05
C VAL A 365 -12.91 -15.68 6.77
N THR A 366 -12.72 -16.98 6.45
CA THR A 366 -12.18 -17.35 5.13
C THR A 366 -13.28 -17.23 4.06
N PRO A 367 -12.99 -16.58 2.90
CA PRO A 367 -14.02 -16.32 1.88
C PRO A 367 -14.39 -17.56 1.05
N LEU A 368 -13.51 -18.55 0.99
CA LEU A 368 -13.65 -19.74 0.15
C LEU A 368 -13.29 -21.00 0.93
N SER A 369 -13.94 -22.10 0.58
CA SER A 369 -13.63 -23.43 1.14
C SER A 369 -12.23 -23.87 0.74
N LEU A 370 -11.57 -24.58 1.66
CA LEU A 370 -10.22 -25.14 1.50
C LEU A 370 -10.26 -26.66 1.69
N GLY A 371 -9.48 -27.38 0.92
CA GLY A 371 -9.41 -28.82 1.01
C GLY A 371 -8.36 -29.42 0.10
N ILE A 372 -8.46 -30.72 -0.09
CA ILE A 372 -7.55 -31.50 -0.93
C ILE A 372 -8.28 -32.29 -2.00
N GLU A 373 -7.55 -32.62 -3.07
CA GLU A 373 -8.00 -33.63 -4.02
C GLU A 373 -7.88 -35.02 -3.40
N THR A 374 -8.92 -35.79 -3.52
CA THR A 374 -8.98 -37.19 -3.11
C THR A 374 -9.26 -38.10 -4.31
N ALA A 375 -9.35 -39.40 -4.07
CA ALA A 375 -9.55 -40.42 -5.12
C ALA A 375 -10.67 -40.05 -6.08
N GLY A 376 -10.41 -40.20 -7.39
CA GLY A 376 -11.37 -39.87 -8.44
C GLY A 376 -11.46 -38.38 -8.80
N GLY A 377 -10.51 -37.54 -8.34
CA GLY A 377 -10.51 -36.10 -8.63
C GLY A 377 -11.56 -35.33 -7.86
N VAL A 378 -12.00 -35.86 -6.72
CA VAL A 378 -13.00 -35.21 -5.85
C VAL A 378 -12.33 -34.18 -4.95
N PHE A 379 -12.98 -33.03 -4.78
CA PHE A 379 -12.56 -32.02 -3.81
C PHE A 379 -13.16 -32.33 -2.44
N THR A 380 -12.32 -32.75 -1.51
CA THR A 380 -12.73 -32.99 -0.12
C THR A 380 -12.44 -31.73 0.70
N ARG A 381 -13.52 -31.07 1.15
CA ARG A 381 -13.43 -29.85 1.95
C ARG A 381 -12.96 -30.17 3.36
N MET A 382 -11.96 -29.42 3.81
CA MET A 382 -11.42 -29.47 5.19
C MET A 382 -11.93 -28.29 6.02
N ILE A 383 -11.97 -27.12 5.40
CA ILE A 383 -12.48 -25.88 5.99
C ILE A 383 -13.52 -25.31 5.03
N GLU A 384 -14.72 -25.12 5.52
CA GLU A 384 -15.82 -24.51 4.74
C GLU A 384 -15.61 -22.99 4.66
N ARG A 385 -16.12 -22.37 3.58
CA ARG A 385 -16.18 -20.90 3.48
C ARG A 385 -16.93 -20.31 4.66
N ASN A 386 -16.62 -19.07 4.99
CA ASN A 386 -17.15 -18.35 6.14
C ASN A 386 -16.84 -19.00 7.50
N THR A 387 -15.81 -19.86 7.57
CA THR A 387 -15.26 -20.30 8.83
C THR A 387 -14.43 -19.17 9.45
N THR A 388 -14.68 -18.88 10.73
CA THR A 388 -13.94 -17.87 11.50
C THR A 388 -12.44 -18.18 11.56
N ILE A 389 -11.62 -17.18 11.37
CA ILE A 389 -10.15 -17.27 11.42
C ILE A 389 -9.57 -16.44 12.60
N PRO A 390 -8.43 -16.88 13.21
CA PRO A 390 -7.61 -18.04 12.85
C PRO A 390 -8.29 -19.38 13.18
N THR A 391 -7.97 -20.43 12.39
CA THR A 391 -8.55 -21.77 12.61
C THR A 391 -7.59 -22.87 12.17
N THR A 392 -7.68 -24.02 12.83
CA THR A 392 -6.92 -25.22 12.48
C THR A 392 -7.86 -26.40 12.40
N LYS A 393 -7.78 -27.16 11.30
CA LYS A 393 -8.59 -28.39 11.06
C LYS A 393 -7.69 -29.51 10.58
N SER A 394 -7.89 -30.71 11.16
CA SER A 394 -7.16 -31.92 10.79
C SER A 394 -8.12 -33.04 10.44
N GLN A 395 -7.76 -33.85 9.45
CA GLN A 395 -8.49 -35.05 9.06
C GLN A 395 -7.51 -36.14 8.64
N VAL A 396 -7.84 -37.40 8.96
CA VAL A 396 -7.03 -38.56 8.59
C VAL A 396 -7.53 -39.12 7.26
N PHE A 397 -6.60 -39.28 6.34
CA PHE A 397 -6.77 -39.92 5.03
C PHE A 397 -5.93 -41.18 4.97
N SER A 398 -6.03 -41.92 3.87
CA SER A 398 -5.27 -43.14 3.67
C SER A 398 -4.81 -43.30 2.21
N THR A 399 -3.97 -44.30 1.94
CA THR A 399 -3.51 -44.63 0.59
C THR A 399 -4.64 -45.23 -0.24
N TYR A 400 -4.65 -44.90 -1.55
CA TYR A 400 -5.63 -45.39 -2.53
C TYR A 400 -5.24 -46.75 -3.14
N ALA A 401 -3.95 -47.04 -3.24
CA ALA A 401 -3.41 -48.26 -3.82
C ALA A 401 -2.61 -49.08 -2.79
N ASP A 402 -2.53 -50.42 -3.01
CA ASP A 402 -1.67 -51.28 -2.21
C ASP A 402 -0.20 -50.95 -2.42
N ASN A 403 0.58 -51.00 -1.33
CA ASN A 403 2.05 -50.74 -1.33
C ASN A 403 2.41 -49.38 -1.92
N GLN A 404 1.60 -48.35 -1.71
CA GLN A 404 1.84 -46.97 -2.14
C GLN A 404 2.90 -46.32 -1.23
N PRO A 405 4.12 -45.99 -1.76
CA PRO A 405 5.22 -45.51 -0.94
C PRO A 405 5.14 -44.00 -0.64
N SER A 406 4.26 -43.27 -1.32
CA SER A 406 4.09 -41.82 -1.16
C SER A 406 2.66 -41.39 -1.50
N VAL A 407 2.25 -40.25 -0.97
CA VAL A 407 1.00 -39.58 -1.34
C VAL A 407 1.28 -38.15 -1.78
N GLU A 408 0.66 -37.72 -2.86
CA GLU A 408 0.63 -36.32 -3.25
C GLU A 408 -0.52 -35.61 -2.55
N ILE A 409 -0.24 -34.53 -1.86
CA ILE A 409 -1.24 -33.66 -1.28
C ILE A 409 -1.45 -32.48 -2.24
N HIS A 410 -2.58 -32.47 -2.93
CA HIS A 410 -2.99 -31.41 -3.84
C HIS A 410 -3.95 -30.49 -3.12
N VAL A 411 -3.47 -29.31 -2.73
CA VAL A 411 -4.22 -28.33 -1.96
C VAL A 411 -5.03 -27.43 -2.89
N LEU A 412 -6.31 -27.28 -2.58
CA LEU A 412 -7.29 -26.60 -3.42
C LEU A 412 -8.11 -25.57 -2.64
N GLN A 413 -8.55 -24.53 -3.33
CA GLN A 413 -9.48 -23.52 -2.82
C GLN A 413 -10.62 -23.30 -3.81
N GLY A 414 -11.86 -23.27 -3.32
CA GLY A 414 -13.06 -23.02 -4.12
C GLY A 414 -14.27 -23.81 -3.68
N GLU A 415 -15.36 -23.74 -4.49
CA GLU A 415 -16.66 -24.30 -4.12
C GLU A 415 -17.11 -25.46 -5.03
N ARG A 416 -16.28 -25.84 -6.02
CA ARG A 416 -16.64 -26.91 -6.94
C ARG A 416 -16.38 -28.28 -6.31
N GLU A 417 -17.24 -29.25 -6.57
CA GLU A 417 -17.10 -30.61 -6.02
C GLU A 417 -15.92 -31.39 -6.63
N MET A 418 -15.55 -31.05 -7.86
CA MET A 418 -14.43 -31.68 -8.54
C MET A 418 -13.17 -30.82 -8.45
N ALA A 419 -12.03 -31.45 -8.18
CA ALA A 419 -10.73 -30.78 -8.02
C ALA A 419 -10.38 -29.86 -9.19
N ALA A 420 -10.61 -30.29 -10.42
CA ALA A 420 -10.30 -29.54 -11.64
C ALA A 420 -11.06 -28.20 -11.75
N GLY A 421 -12.16 -28.04 -11.03
CA GLY A 421 -12.97 -26.81 -11.00
C GLY A 421 -12.53 -25.80 -9.95
N ASN A 422 -11.53 -26.12 -9.13
CA ASN A 422 -11.07 -25.31 -8.02
C ASN A 422 -9.66 -24.75 -8.29
N LYS A 423 -9.28 -23.71 -7.57
CA LYS A 423 -7.96 -23.11 -7.65
C LYS A 423 -6.94 -23.98 -6.93
N THR A 424 -5.89 -24.41 -7.65
CA THR A 424 -4.73 -25.04 -7.01
C THR A 424 -3.95 -24.01 -6.22
N LEU A 425 -3.74 -24.28 -4.94
CA LEU A 425 -2.87 -23.48 -4.06
C LEU A 425 -1.46 -24.05 -4.01
N GLY A 426 -1.33 -25.35 -4.06
CA GLY A 426 -0.01 -26.00 -4.06
C GLY A 426 -0.11 -27.53 -4.13
N ARG A 427 1.05 -28.18 -4.33
CA ARG A 427 1.20 -29.63 -4.31
C ARG A 427 2.48 -29.98 -3.57
N PHE A 428 2.43 -31.04 -2.76
CA PHE A 428 3.62 -31.58 -2.12
C PHE A 428 3.50 -33.08 -1.89
N MET A 429 4.64 -33.76 -1.79
CA MET A 429 4.71 -35.20 -1.63
C MET A 429 5.07 -35.56 -0.20
N LEU A 430 4.29 -36.42 0.42
CA LEU A 430 4.68 -37.16 1.62
C LEU A 430 5.19 -38.54 1.18
N GLY A 431 6.51 -38.74 1.28
CA GLY A 431 7.18 -39.98 0.91
C GLY A 431 7.47 -40.90 2.10
N ASP A 432 8.12 -42.06 1.76
CA ASP A 432 8.55 -43.05 2.75
C ASP A 432 7.43 -43.61 3.63
N ILE A 433 6.26 -43.74 3.06
CA ILE A 433 5.11 -44.40 3.70
C ILE A 433 5.40 -45.91 3.70
N PRO A 434 5.26 -46.63 4.83
CA PRO A 434 5.44 -48.06 4.87
C PRO A 434 4.55 -48.79 3.87
N LEU A 435 5.12 -49.75 3.16
CA LEU A 435 4.36 -50.58 2.22
C LEU A 435 3.32 -51.37 2.99
N ALA A 436 2.03 -51.10 2.71
CA ALA A 436 0.90 -51.72 3.36
C ALA A 436 -0.29 -51.81 2.38
N PRO A 437 -1.30 -52.64 2.65
CA PRO A 437 -2.54 -52.62 1.90
C PRO A 437 -3.17 -51.21 1.91
N ARG A 438 -3.87 -50.88 0.83
CA ARG A 438 -4.66 -49.64 0.74
C ARG A 438 -5.58 -49.47 1.95
N GLY A 439 -5.72 -48.24 2.45
CA GLY A 439 -6.59 -47.93 3.58
C GLY A 439 -5.95 -48.18 4.95
N VAL A 440 -4.75 -48.81 5.03
CA VAL A 440 -4.04 -49.06 6.30
C VAL A 440 -3.20 -47.85 6.77
N PRO A 441 -2.37 -47.21 5.92
CA PRO A 441 -1.61 -46.03 6.35
C PRO A 441 -2.55 -44.91 6.78
N GLN A 442 -2.18 -44.19 7.85
CA GLN A 442 -2.94 -43.08 8.39
C GLN A 442 -2.20 -41.79 8.14
N ILE A 443 -2.68 -41.01 7.19
CA ILE A 443 -2.08 -39.73 6.78
C ILE A 443 -2.97 -38.61 7.34
N GLU A 444 -2.50 -37.94 8.38
CA GLU A 444 -3.20 -36.77 8.94
C GLU A 444 -2.84 -35.53 8.16
N VAL A 445 -3.81 -34.92 7.51
CA VAL A 445 -3.67 -33.63 6.82
C VAL A 445 -4.25 -32.54 7.69
N THR A 446 -3.44 -31.51 7.96
CA THR A 446 -3.82 -30.37 8.80
C THR A 446 -3.78 -29.10 7.97
N PHE A 447 -4.87 -28.35 7.99
CA PHE A 447 -4.96 -26.98 7.49
C PHE A 447 -4.91 -26.03 8.68
N ASP A 448 -4.04 -25.04 8.61
CA ASP A 448 -3.86 -24.00 9.61
C ASP A 448 -3.94 -22.64 8.93
N ILE A 449 -4.97 -21.85 9.26
CA ILE A 449 -5.19 -20.51 8.71
C ILE A 449 -4.86 -19.50 9.80
N ASP A 450 -3.94 -18.59 9.53
CA ASP A 450 -3.58 -17.52 10.45
C ASP A 450 -4.62 -16.38 10.44
N ALA A 451 -4.41 -15.39 11.31
CA ALA A 451 -5.27 -14.21 11.41
C ALA A 451 -5.22 -13.29 10.17
N ASN A 452 -4.27 -13.51 9.25
CA ASN A 452 -4.18 -12.80 7.96
C ASN A 452 -4.92 -13.53 6.83
N GLY A 453 -5.46 -14.73 7.13
CA GLY A 453 -6.06 -15.61 6.14
C GLY A 453 -5.04 -16.39 5.31
N ILE A 454 -3.79 -16.47 5.75
CA ILE A 454 -2.72 -17.22 5.08
C ILE A 454 -2.77 -18.68 5.51
N VAL A 455 -2.75 -19.57 4.53
CA VAL A 455 -2.96 -21.00 4.71
C VAL A 455 -1.63 -21.76 4.78
N ASN A 456 -1.46 -22.55 5.82
CA ASN A 456 -0.42 -23.56 5.94
C ASN A 456 -1.05 -24.95 5.89
N VAL A 457 -0.46 -25.87 5.13
CA VAL A 457 -0.94 -27.25 5.06
C VAL A 457 0.20 -28.19 5.40
N SER A 458 -0.05 -29.15 6.28
CA SER A 458 0.89 -30.21 6.61
C SER A 458 0.26 -31.57 6.47
N ALA A 459 1.07 -32.57 6.15
CA ALA A 459 0.70 -33.97 6.15
C ALA A 459 1.66 -34.76 7.03
N LEU A 460 1.11 -35.63 7.87
CA LEU A 460 1.85 -36.46 8.82
C LEU A 460 1.44 -37.93 8.64
N ASP A 461 2.39 -38.81 8.36
CA ASP A 461 2.18 -40.24 8.51
C ASP A 461 2.24 -40.62 9.99
N LYS A 462 1.09 -41.01 10.56
CA LYS A 462 0.97 -41.36 12.00
C LYS A 462 1.72 -42.64 12.34
N GLY A 463 2.01 -43.50 11.37
CA GLY A 463 2.74 -44.74 11.59
C GLY A 463 4.24 -44.53 11.77
N THR A 464 4.83 -43.64 10.97
CA THR A 464 6.28 -43.37 10.99
C THR A 464 6.67 -42.08 11.71
N GLY A 465 5.73 -41.19 11.91
CA GLY A 465 5.96 -39.84 12.44
C GLY A 465 6.60 -38.89 11.40
N LYS A 466 6.75 -39.32 10.14
CA LYS A 466 7.25 -38.45 9.06
C LYS A 466 6.20 -37.42 8.67
N SER A 467 6.64 -36.19 8.50
CA SER A 467 5.78 -35.07 8.11
C SER A 467 6.39 -34.25 6.99
N GLN A 468 5.51 -33.66 6.20
CA GLN A 468 5.83 -32.60 5.22
C GLN A 468 4.86 -31.45 5.44
N LYS A 469 5.35 -30.24 5.21
CA LYS A 469 4.58 -29.01 5.34
C LYS A 469 4.81 -28.15 4.11
N ILE A 470 3.74 -27.53 3.64
CA ILE A 470 3.81 -26.43 2.68
C ILE A 470 3.15 -25.22 3.30
N THR A 471 3.82 -24.09 3.29
CA THR A 471 3.18 -22.80 3.42
C THR A 471 2.71 -22.44 2.02
N ILE A 472 1.44 -22.11 1.86
CA ILE A 472 0.92 -21.70 0.57
C ILE A 472 1.54 -20.33 0.26
N THR A 473 2.67 -20.37 -0.41
CA THR A 473 3.24 -19.20 -1.06
C THR A 473 2.61 -19.08 -2.43
N SER A 474 2.24 -17.87 -2.80
CA SER A 474 1.46 -17.63 -4.01
C SER A 474 2.03 -18.36 -5.23
N SER A 475 1.15 -18.86 -6.09
CA SER A 475 1.52 -19.41 -7.41
C SER A 475 2.15 -18.37 -8.35
N SER A 476 2.37 -17.15 -7.90
CA SER A 476 3.16 -16.11 -8.57
C SER A 476 4.66 -16.40 -8.56
N GLY A 477 5.08 -17.47 -7.87
CA GLY A 477 6.40 -18.05 -8.04
C GLY A 477 7.59 -17.22 -7.57
N LEU A 478 7.38 -16.22 -6.73
CA LEU A 478 8.51 -15.56 -6.08
C LEU A 478 9.05 -16.46 -4.96
N SER A 479 10.27 -16.93 -5.11
CA SER A 479 11.02 -17.58 -4.04
C SER A 479 11.45 -16.54 -3.00
N ASP A 480 11.77 -16.99 -1.78
CA ASP A 480 12.32 -16.09 -0.77
C ASP A 480 13.60 -15.39 -1.26
N GLU A 481 14.40 -16.06 -2.12
CA GLU A 481 15.59 -15.50 -2.76
C GLU A 481 15.24 -14.39 -3.77
N GLU A 482 14.14 -14.53 -4.52
CA GLU A 482 13.65 -13.51 -5.45
C GLU A 482 13.08 -12.32 -4.70
N ILE A 483 12.34 -12.56 -3.61
CA ILE A 483 11.85 -11.49 -2.71
C ILE A 483 13.05 -10.75 -2.10
N GLU A 484 14.06 -11.48 -1.61
CA GLU A 484 15.27 -10.87 -1.05
C GLU A 484 16.04 -10.06 -2.10
N LYS A 485 16.10 -10.53 -3.35
CA LYS A 485 16.69 -9.77 -4.45
C LYS A 485 15.89 -8.49 -4.76
N MET A 486 14.58 -8.58 -4.78
CA MET A 486 13.69 -7.42 -4.98
C MET A 486 13.79 -6.43 -3.82
N MET A 487 13.92 -6.91 -2.57
CA MET A 487 14.21 -6.07 -1.41
C MET A 487 15.56 -5.35 -1.57
N LYS A 488 16.61 -6.06 -1.98
CA LYS A 488 17.92 -5.46 -2.25
C LYS A 488 17.90 -4.44 -3.39
N ASP A 489 17.15 -4.71 -4.45
CA ASP A 489 16.95 -3.76 -5.55
C ASP A 489 16.17 -2.51 -5.08
N ALA A 490 15.21 -2.67 -4.18
CA ALA A 490 14.48 -1.57 -3.56
C ALA A 490 15.38 -0.77 -2.59
N GLU A 491 16.19 -1.47 -1.77
CA GLU A 491 17.18 -0.87 -0.88
C GLU A 491 18.29 -0.16 -1.66
N LEU A 492 18.75 -0.72 -2.78
CA LEU A 492 19.76 -0.08 -3.64
C LEU A 492 19.29 1.27 -4.17
N ASN A 493 18.04 1.39 -4.60
CA ASN A 493 17.50 2.70 -5.00
C ASN A 493 17.35 3.63 -3.79
N ALA A 494 16.88 3.13 -2.64
CA ALA A 494 16.80 3.92 -1.40
C ALA A 494 18.20 4.34 -0.90
N GLU A 495 19.21 3.50 -1.10
CA GLU A 495 20.59 3.81 -0.73
C GLU A 495 21.24 4.80 -1.70
N GLU A 496 20.93 4.76 -3.00
CA GLU A 496 21.32 5.80 -3.96
C GLU A 496 20.67 7.15 -3.63
N ASP A 497 19.38 7.13 -3.34
CA ASP A 497 18.64 8.34 -2.94
C ASP A 497 19.18 8.89 -1.61
N ARG A 498 19.51 8.02 -0.64
CA ARG A 498 20.14 8.43 0.62
C ARG A 498 21.54 9.03 0.37
N LYS A 499 22.38 8.39 -0.43
CA LYS A 499 23.72 8.91 -0.78
C LYS A 499 23.63 10.25 -1.50
N ARG A 500 22.67 10.40 -2.39
CA ARG A 500 22.42 11.65 -3.10
C ARG A 500 21.96 12.75 -2.14
N ARG A 501 21.10 12.43 -1.19
CA ARG A 501 20.67 13.34 -0.13
C ARG A 501 21.84 13.72 0.78
N GLU A 502 22.63 12.75 1.24
CA GLU A 502 23.84 12.99 2.04
C GLU A 502 24.85 13.88 1.30
N LEU A 503 25.02 13.67 -0.01
CA LEU A 503 25.86 14.53 -0.85
C LEU A 503 25.31 15.96 -0.92
N VAL A 504 24.01 16.14 -1.11
CA VAL A 504 23.37 17.45 -1.16
C VAL A 504 23.48 18.17 0.20
N GLU A 505 23.25 17.46 1.30
CA GLU A 505 23.38 17.97 2.67
C GLU A 505 24.83 18.37 2.96
N ALA A 506 25.82 17.55 2.56
CA ALA A 506 27.23 17.85 2.70
C ALA A 506 27.63 19.09 1.88
N LYS A 507 27.16 19.21 0.64
CA LYS A 507 27.39 20.39 -0.21
C LYS A 507 26.77 21.66 0.40
N ASN A 508 25.52 21.58 0.84
CA ASN A 508 24.84 22.72 1.47
C ASN A 508 25.54 23.17 2.78
N GLY A 509 25.94 22.21 3.61
CA GLY A 509 26.71 22.51 4.84
C GLY A 509 28.06 23.16 4.55
N ALA A 510 28.77 22.68 3.53
CA ALA A 510 30.05 23.24 3.09
C ALA A 510 29.89 24.65 2.53
N ASP A 511 28.89 24.93 1.70
CA ASP A 511 28.57 26.26 1.19
C ASP A 511 28.23 27.26 2.32
N GLN A 512 27.44 26.79 3.30
CA GLN A 512 27.09 27.60 4.45
C GLN A 512 28.32 27.94 5.31
N LEU A 513 29.25 26.99 5.49
CA LEU A 513 30.50 27.19 6.19
C LEU A 513 31.40 28.21 5.44
N VAL A 514 31.56 28.04 4.13
CA VAL A 514 32.31 28.99 3.28
C VAL A 514 31.76 30.40 3.42
N TYR A 515 30.44 30.57 3.35
CA TYR A 515 29.80 31.88 3.53
C TYR A 515 30.03 32.45 4.94
N SER A 516 29.94 31.61 5.98
CA SER A 516 30.20 32.04 7.36
C SER A 516 31.64 32.46 7.57
N VAL A 517 32.60 31.74 6.98
CA VAL A 517 34.04 32.07 7.04
C VAL A 517 34.32 33.36 6.29
N ASP A 518 33.78 33.57 5.10
CA ASP A 518 33.90 34.80 4.34
C ASP A 518 33.43 36.02 5.16
N LYS A 519 32.30 35.87 5.85
CA LYS A 519 31.77 36.91 6.73
C LYS A 519 32.70 37.17 7.91
N THR A 520 33.15 36.09 8.58
CA THR A 520 34.04 36.17 9.74
C THR A 520 35.38 36.84 9.36
N LEU A 521 36.01 36.45 8.25
CA LEU A 521 37.26 37.04 7.76
C LEU A 521 37.09 38.52 7.41
N LYS A 522 35.93 38.90 6.85
CA LYS A 522 35.61 40.29 6.54
C LYS A 522 35.39 41.14 7.79
N ASP A 523 34.73 40.58 8.82
CA ASP A 523 34.46 41.25 10.09
C ASP A 523 35.75 41.41 10.93
N LEU A 524 36.73 40.52 10.75
CA LEU A 524 38.04 40.56 11.40
C LEU A 524 38.97 41.64 10.84
N GLY A 525 38.94 41.85 9.54
CA GLY A 525 39.81 42.85 8.88
C GLY A 525 41.27 42.73 9.30
N ASP A 526 41.89 43.85 9.69
CA ASP A 526 43.30 43.92 10.10
C ASP A 526 43.58 43.40 11.52
N LYS A 527 42.60 42.81 12.23
CA LYS A 527 42.75 42.34 13.62
C LYS A 527 43.32 40.94 13.76
N ALA A 528 43.39 40.17 12.68
CA ALA A 528 43.94 38.82 12.67
C ALA A 528 45.31 38.78 12.00
N ASP A 529 46.15 37.78 12.40
CA ASP A 529 47.46 37.56 11.78
C ASP A 529 47.30 37.21 10.29
N ALA A 530 48.05 37.91 9.42
CA ALA A 530 47.97 37.73 7.98
C ALA A 530 48.25 36.28 7.53
N GLY A 531 49.09 35.54 8.26
CA GLY A 531 49.39 34.13 7.98
C GLY A 531 48.26 33.19 8.35
N GLU A 532 47.41 33.55 9.31
CA GLU A 532 46.24 32.77 9.70
C GLU A 532 45.06 33.05 8.77
N ILE A 533 44.88 34.29 8.34
CA ILE A 533 43.91 34.65 7.30
C ILE A 533 44.21 33.87 6.02
N GLN A 534 45.48 33.83 5.60
CA GLN A 534 45.89 33.10 4.41
C GLN A 534 45.58 31.59 4.51
N LYS A 535 45.83 30.97 5.68
CA LYS A 535 45.49 29.55 5.90
C LYS A 535 43.99 29.30 5.81
N ALA A 536 43.17 30.19 6.34
CA ALA A 536 41.71 30.08 6.24
C ALA A 536 41.23 30.27 4.80
N GLU A 537 41.80 31.20 4.05
CA GLU A 537 41.53 31.38 2.62
C GLU A 537 41.93 30.15 1.79
N ASP A 538 43.13 29.58 2.03
CA ASP A 538 43.59 28.36 1.33
C ASP A 538 42.70 27.16 1.64
N ALA A 539 42.27 27.00 2.89
CA ALA A 539 41.33 25.93 3.28
C ALA A 539 39.92 26.13 2.67
N LYS A 540 39.44 27.37 2.63
CA LYS A 540 38.19 27.71 1.95
C LYS A 540 38.21 27.39 0.46
N GLU A 541 39.32 27.69 -0.23
CA GLU A 541 39.50 27.34 -1.65
C GLU A 541 39.56 25.80 -1.86
N LYS A 542 40.07 25.02 -0.90
CA LYS A 542 40.00 23.58 -0.93
C LYS A 542 38.54 23.07 -0.82
N VAL A 543 37.74 23.66 0.07
CA VAL A 543 36.33 23.34 0.19
C VAL A 543 35.60 23.65 -1.12
N LYS A 544 35.81 24.81 -1.73
CA LYS A 544 35.21 25.18 -3.01
C LYS A 544 35.58 24.20 -4.13
N LYS A 545 36.81 23.75 -4.20
CA LYS A 545 37.22 22.70 -5.17
C LYS A 545 36.59 21.35 -4.88
N ALA A 546 36.47 20.97 -3.60
CA ALA A 546 35.79 19.73 -3.23
C ALA A 546 34.31 19.77 -3.59
N LEU A 547 33.65 20.93 -3.53
CA LEU A 547 32.24 21.12 -3.93
C LEU A 547 32.01 20.92 -5.44
N GLU A 548 33.04 21.06 -6.27
CA GLU A 548 32.97 20.73 -7.71
C GLU A 548 32.94 19.19 -7.96
N THR A 549 33.30 18.41 -6.95
CA THR A 549 33.26 16.94 -7.00
C THR A 549 31.98 16.39 -6.39
N ASP A 550 31.63 15.15 -6.74
CA ASP A 550 30.52 14.41 -6.12
C ASP A 550 31.04 13.44 -5.03
N ASN A 551 32.21 13.74 -4.47
CA ASN A 551 32.86 12.91 -3.45
C ASN A 551 32.62 13.46 -2.04
N ILE A 552 31.69 12.82 -1.31
CA ILE A 552 31.32 13.22 0.06
C ILE A 552 32.53 13.19 1.01
N GLU A 553 33.43 12.20 0.88
CA GLU A 553 34.59 12.07 1.76
C GLU A 553 35.58 13.26 1.56
N GLU A 554 35.77 13.69 0.31
CA GLU A 554 36.61 14.86 0.01
C GLU A 554 35.98 16.14 0.55
N ILE A 555 34.67 16.32 0.40
CA ILE A 555 33.91 17.46 0.91
C ILE A 555 34.03 17.52 2.44
N ASN A 556 33.72 16.42 3.13
CA ASN A 556 33.74 16.36 4.59
C ASN A 556 35.12 16.59 5.14
N LYS A 557 36.17 16.02 4.53
CA LYS A 557 37.56 16.24 4.93
C LYS A 557 37.99 17.72 4.78
N ALA A 558 37.59 18.34 3.67
CA ALA A 558 37.91 19.77 3.45
C ALA A 558 37.13 20.68 4.43
N VAL A 559 35.88 20.33 4.75
CA VAL A 559 35.05 21.02 5.75
C VAL A 559 35.65 20.90 7.15
N GLU A 560 36.10 19.70 7.54
CA GLU A 560 36.75 19.46 8.84
C GLU A 560 38.03 20.27 8.98
N GLU A 561 38.91 20.29 7.95
CA GLU A 561 40.13 21.08 7.91
C GLU A 561 39.84 22.59 8.05
N LEU A 562 38.83 23.10 7.35
CA LEU A 562 38.41 24.52 7.44
C LEU A 562 37.86 24.83 8.84
N THR A 563 37.02 23.93 9.38
CA THR A 563 36.40 24.09 10.71
C THR A 563 37.47 24.20 11.81
N GLU A 564 38.49 23.32 11.79
CA GLU A 564 39.61 23.39 12.75
C GLU A 564 40.40 24.70 12.69
N ILE A 565 40.64 25.20 11.47
CA ILE A 565 41.36 26.47 11.28
C ILE A 565 40.53 27.63 11.82
N VAL A 566 39.23 27.65 11.54
CA VAL A 566 38.33 28.72 12.01
C VAL A 566 38.16 28.69 13.53
N GLN A 567 38.07 27.51 14.13
CA GLN A 567 38.04 27.39 15.60
C GLN A 567 39.31 27.94 16.25
N LYS A 568 40.48 27.58 15.73
CA LYS A 568 41.77 28.13 16.24
C LYS A 568 41.85 29.65 16.09
N LEU A 569 41.35 30.19 14.99
CA LEU A 569 41.26 31.62 14.74
C LEU A 569 40.33 32.31 15.76
N SER A 570 39.17 31.73 16.01
CA SER A 570 38.19 32.26 16.97
C SER A 570 38.70 32.25 18.41
N VAL A 571 39.38 31.18 18.86
CA VAL A 571 39.98 31.10 20.21
C VAL A 571 41.01 32.18 20.40
N LYS A 572 41.94 32.39 19.44
CA LYS A 572 42.96 33.45 19.54
C LYS A 572 42.35 34.83 19.60
N LEU A 573 41.27 35.07 18.89
CA LEU A 573 40.56 36.34 18.95
C LEU A 573 39.93 36.60 20.30
N TYR A 574 39.34 35.58 20.91
CA TYR A 574 38.83 35.68 22.28
C TYR A 574 39.96 35.96 23.27
N GLU A 575 41.13 35.31 23.11
CA GLU A 575 42.31 35.56 23.94
C GLU A 575 42.87 36.98 23.77
N GLN A 576 42.96 37.50 22.53
CA GLN A 576 43.40 38.87 22.25
C GLN A 576 42.39 39.90 22.79
N ALA A 577 41.09 39.69 22.58
CA ALA A 577 40.07 40.59 23.12
C ALA A 577 40.06 40.59 24.66
N ALA A 578 40.32 39.46 25.29
CA ALA A 578 40.47 39.36 26.75
C ALA A 578 41.73 40.06 27.26
N GLN A 579 42.87 40.00 26.51
CA GLN A 579 44.10 40.72 26.84
C GLN A 579 43.96 42.23 26.64
N GLU A 580 43.27 42.68 25.59
CA GLU A 580 42.96 44.09 25.38
C GLU A 580 42.04 44.68 26.45
N GLN A 581 41.05 43.90 26.92
CA GLN A 581 40.20 44.27 28.05
C GLN A 581 40.96 44.32 29.38
N GLN A 582 41.95 43.43 29.60
CA GLN A 582 42.83 43.51 30.77
C GLN A 582 43.83 44.66 30.71
N ALA A 583 44.32 45.02 29.52
CA ALA A 583 45.19 46.13 29.31
C ALA A 583 44.47 47.49 29.40
N SER A 584 43.19 47.56 29.02
CA SER A 584 42.39 48.81 29.17
C SER A 584 41.78 48.97 30.55
N GLY A 585 41.73 47.91 31.38
CA GLY A 585 41.18 47.92 32.76
C GLY A 585 42.14 48.38 33.85
N ALA A 586 43.40 48.82 33.50
CA ALA A 586 44.40 49.25 34.50
C ALA A 586 44.37 50.77 34.83
N ASN A 587 43.35 51.49 34.34
CA ASN A 587 43.15 52.90 34.70
C ASN A 587 41.67 53.22 34.91
N ASP A 588 41.08 52.73 35.98
CA ASP A 588 40.11 53.50 36.77
C ASP A 588 39.73 52.67 38.06
N ALA A 589 40.31 53.13 39.16
CA ALA A 589 39.93 52.65 40.49
C ALA A 589 38.85 53.58 41.04
N GLY A 590 37.64 53.13 41.18
CA GLY A 590 36.58 53.94 41.82
C GLY A 590 35.25 53.16 41.99
N ALA A 591 35.14 52.54 43.15
CA ALA A 591 33.93 52.24 43.95
C ALA A 591 32.55 52.19 43.30
N GLY A 592 31.85 51.06 43.58
CA GLY A 592 30.39 51.04 43.48
C GLY A 592 29.79 49.62 43.40
N ASP A 593 29.38 49.14 44.57
CA ASP A 593 28.61 47.95 44.91
C ASP A 593 27.34 47.78 44.05
N ALA A 594 27.05 46.58 43.56
CA ALA A 594 25.72 45.95 43.65
C ALA A 594 25.61 44.60 42.88
N LYS A 595 25.03 43.68 43.56
CA LYS A 595 24.69 42.29 43.25
C LYS A 595 23.82 42.11 41.97
N GLY A 596 24.10 41.02 41.23
CA GLY A 596 23.16 40.50 40.22
C GLY A 596 23.61 39.19 39.60
N LYS A 597 22.91 38.14 39.91
CA LYS A 597 23.09 36.70 39.73
C LYS A 597 23.53 36.25 38.33
N GLU A 598 24.49 35.33 38.33
CA GLU A 598 24.83 34.37 37.28
C GLU A 598 23.65 33.41 36.98
N ASN A 599 23.46 33.13 35.72
CA ASN A 599 22.88 31.86 35.28
C ASN A 599 23.78 31.29 34.17
N VAL A 600 24.70 30.43 34.60
CA VAL A 600 25.42 29.51 33.73
C VAL A 600 24.58 28.24 33.65
N VAL A 601 24.22 27.80 32.45
CA VAL A 601 23.64 26.49 32.21
C VAL A 601 24.75 25.63 31.62
N ASP A 602 25.32 24.76 32.45
CA ASP A 602 26.16 23.65 32.03
C ASP A 602 25.27 22.58 31.37
N ALA A 603 25.61 22.22 30.15
CA ALA A 603 25.05 21.04 29.50
C ALA A 603 26.03 19.87 29.65
N ASP A 604 25.74 18.98 30.60
CA ASP A 604 26.45 17.72 30.74
C ASP A 604 26.03 16.76 29.61
N TYR A 605 27.04 16.29 28.86
CA TYR A 605 26.90 15.20 27.91
C TYR A 605 27.37 13.91 28.57
N GLU A 606 26.45 12.98 28.80
CA GLU A 606 26.76 11.63 29.26
C GLU A 606 26.79 10.70 28.04
N VAL A 607 27.99 10.15 27.76
CA VAL A 607 28.19 9.11 26.74
C VAL A 607 27.83 7.77 27.37
N VAL A 608 26.76 7.13 26.89
CA VAL A 608 26.39 5.76 27.27
C VAL A 608 27.04 4.79 26.30
N ASP A 609 28.00 4.02 26.79
CA ASP A 609 28.65 2.91 26.10
C ASP A 609 27.77 1.67 26.23
N ASP A 610 27.13 1.23 25.16
CA ASP A 610 26.39 -0.05 25.12
C ASP A 610 27.31 -1.20 24.71
N LYS A 611 27.79 -1.91 25.70
CA LYS A 611 28.25 -3.30 25.59
C LYS A 611 27.38 -4.17 26.49
N LYS A 612 26.36 -4.84 25.89
CA LYS A 612 26.11 -6.28 26.09
C LYS A 612 24.93 -6.72 25.24
#